data_5f772564f86f2b6e298b916d33e3c7cf
#
_entry.id   5f772564f86f2b6e298b916d33e3c7cf
#
_cell.length_a   1.000
_cell.length_b   1.000
_cell.length_c   1.000
_cell.angle_alpha   90.00
_cell.angle_beta   90.00
_cell.angle_gamma   90.00
#
_symmetry.space_group_name_H-M   'P 1'
#
loop_
_entity.id
_entity.type
_entity.pdbx_description
1 polymer ?
#
loop_
_entity_poly.entity_id
_entity_poly.type
_entity_poly.pdbx_seq_one_letter_code
_entity_poly.pdbx_strand_id
1 'polypeptide(L)'
;MSDDSRQLQSDTNGRGFGHWLGQFLERLGLRAGGTAREEIVEALAEENGELADISAQERAMLSNVLSLRERRVSDVMIPRADIVAVPADATLDELLAHFRTAGHSRLPVFDDTLDDPRGMVHIRDFLEYIAEKARPGENGPQEETGKLAVPHDLAVVNLATPLSATELLRPVLYVPPSMPAIDLLVRMQATRTHIALVIDEYGGTDGLVSIEDLIEIVVGNIEDEHDLEETPIAPAGEGSFTADARATLDELKRATGVDLSQNEVADDIDTLGGLIVTLAGRVPAQGEIVEGPEGLTFEILDSDQRRVKRLTIHRRNQTAPEETAMEPG
;
A
#
# COMPACT_ATOMS: atom_id res chain seq x y z
N MET A 1 -26.32 51.90 25.31
CA MET A 1 -25.33 51.92 24.25
C MET A 1 -24.62 50.60 24.33
N SER A 2 -25.06 49.70 23.51
CA SER A 2 -24.80 48.24 23.57
C SER A 2 -23.59 47.91 22.75
N ASP A 3 -22.63 47.24 23.37
CA ASP A 3 -21.44 46.71 22.74
C ASP A 3 -21.70 45.22 22.41
N ASP A 4 -21.81 44.90 21.13
CA ASP A 4 -22.17 43.60 20.65
C ASP A 4 -20.92 42.94 20.05
N SER A 5 -20.14 42.27 20.92
CA SER A 5 -18.95 41.54 20.55
C SER A 5 -19.32 40.12 20.12
N ARG A 6 -19.50 39.89 18.81
CA ARG A 6 -19.64 38.55 18.23
C ARG A 6 -18.33 37.78 18.32
N GLN A 7 -18.28 36.84 19.25
CA GLN A 7 -17.26 35.78 19.25
C GLN A 7 -17.53 34.79 18.10
N LEU A 8 -16.62 34.75 17.17
CA LEU A 8 -16.52 33.68 16.16
C LEU A 8 -15.99 32.43 16.86
N GLN A 9 -16.88 31.45 17.08
CA GLN A 9 -16.49 30.09 17.45
C GLN A 9 -15.87 29.41 16.24
N SER A 10 -14.57 29.13 16.32
CA SER A 10 -13.86 28.21 15.42
C SER A 10 -14.11 26.78 15.86
N ASP A 11 -14.96 26.07 15.14
CA ASP A 11 -15.18 24.63 15.32
C ASP A 11 -13.91 23.86 14.94
N THR A 12 -13.24 23.33 15.95
CA THR A 12 -12.10 22.43 15.82
C THR A 12 -12.60 20.99 15.70
N ASN A 13 -12.71 20.52 14.45
CA ASN A 13 -13.14 19.16 14.09
C ASN A 13 -11.99 18.14 14.15
N GLY A 14 -11.08 18.26 15.11
CA GLY A 14 -9.94 17.36 15.32
C GLY A 14 -10.02 16.47 16.57
N ARG A 15 -11.16 16.43 17.27
CA ARG A 15 -11.31 15.73 18.55
C ARG A 15 -11.99 14.35 18.49
N GLY A 16 -12.35 13.85 17.29
CA GLY A 16 -13.25 12.70 17.18
C GLY A 16 -12.63 11.38 17.65
N PHE A 17 -11.49 11.00 17.12
CA PHE A 17 -10.95 9.65 17.31
C PHE A 17 -10.36 9.43 18.73
N GLY A 18 -9.55 10.35 19.23
CA GLY A 18 -8.99 10.24 20.58
C GLY A 18 -10.04 10.33 21.69
N HIS A 19 -11.12 11.11 21.48
CA HIS A 19 -12.19 11.23 22.43
C HIS A 19 -13.11 9.99 22.42
N TRP A 20 -13.37 9.41 21.24
CA TRP A 20 -14.13 8.18 21.10
C TRP A 20 -13.38 6.99 21.75
N LEU A 21 -12.08 6.86 21.47
CA LEU A 21 -11.25 5.81 22.08
C LEU A 21 -11.15 5.96 23.60
N GLY A 22 -11.06 7.19 24.13
CA GLY A 22 -11.07 7.47 25.56
C GLY A 22 -12.40 7.10 26.24
N GLN A 23 -13.53 7.42 25.61
CA GLN A 23 -14.86 7.05 26.12
C GLN A 23 -15.12 5.54 26.04
N PHE A 24 -14.58 4.88 25.03
CA PHE A 24 -14.66 3.42 24.89
C PHE A 24 -13.89 2.71 26.01
N LEU A 25 -12.68 3.16 26.32
CA LEU A 25 -11.86 2.64 27.41
C LEU A 25 -12.44 2.92 28.80
N GLU A 26 -13.06 4.09 29.01
CA GLU A 26 -13.80 4.41 30.26
C GLU A 26 -15.04 3.53 30.46
N ARG A 27 -15.73 3.19 29.38
CA ARG A 27 -16.93 2.35 29.39
C ARG A 27 -16.63 0.89 29.71
N LEU A 28 -15.42 0.41 29.38
CA LEU A 28 -14.89 -0.90 29.71
C LEU A 28 -14.31 -1.00 31.14
N GLY A 29 -14.38 0.08 31.95
CA GLY A 29 -13.92 0.07 33.35
C GLY A 29 -12.40 -0.05 33.50
N LEU A 30 -11.62 0.13 32.44
CA LEU A 30 -10.18 -0.13 32.40
C LEU A 30 -9.38 1.04 32.98
N ARG A 31 -8.86 0.85 34.18
CA ARG A 31 -7.83 1.72 34.77
C ARG A 31 -6.45 1.29 34.29
N ALA A 32 -5.69 2.25 33.78
CA ALA A 32 -4.37 2.07 33.18
C ALA A 32 -3.38 1.25 34.06
N GLY A 33 -3.13 0.01 33.64
CA GLY A 33 -2.08 -0.87 34.14
C GLY A 33 -1.88 -1.99 33.09
N GLY A 34 -0.70 -2.61 33.03
CA GLY A 34 -0.34 -3.64 32.05
C GLY A 34 -1.34 -4.81 31.90
N THR A 35 -2.12 -5.09 32.93
CA THR A 35 -3.20 -6.07 32.93
C THR A 35 -4.40 -5.70 32.04
N ALA A 36 -4.73 -4.43 31.90
CA ALA A 36 -5.88 -3.98 31.10
C ALA A 36 -5.72 -4.24 29.58
N ARG A 37 -4.49 -4.27 29.11
CA ARG A 37 -4.20 -4.57 27.70
C ARG A 37 -4.32 -6.05 27.41
N GLU A 38 -3.78 -6.91 28.29
CA GLU A 38 -3.89 -8.37 28.17
C GLU A 38 -5.37 -8.77 28.20
N GLU A 39 -6.17 -8.17 29.06
CA GLU A 39 -7.62 -8.36 29.11
C GLU A 39 -8.32 -7.94 27.81
N ILE A 40 -7.90 -6.82 27.17
CA ILE A 40 -8.47 -6.39 25.88
C ILE A 40 -8.08 -7.36 24.77
N VAL A 41 -6.82 -7.80 24.71
CA VAL A 41 -6.35 -8.75 23.69
C VAL A 41 -7.07 -10.10 23.85
N GLU A 42 -7.27 -10.56 25.08
CA GLU A 42 -7.99 -11.79 25.39
C GLU A 42 -9.49 -11.66 25.00
N ALA A 43 -10.13 -10.53 25.36
CA ALA A 43 -11.52 -10.25 24.98
C ALA A 43 -11.72 -10.13 23.46
N LEU A 44 -10.72 -9.62 22.72
CA LEU A 44 -10.75 -9.55 21.25
C LEU A 44 -10.56 -10.94 20.61
N ALA A 45 -9.90 -11.87 21.30
CA ALA A 45 -9.68 -13.25 20.82
C ALA A 45 -10.91 -14.15 21.05
N GLU A 46 -11.82 -13.81 21.96
CA GLU A 46 -13.03 -14.58 22.26
C GLU A 46 -14.17 -14.23 21.26
N GLU A 47 -14.53 -15.17 20.38
CA GLU A 47 -15.62 -14.99 19.39
C GLU A 47 -17.02 -14.83 20.01
N ASN A 48 -17.25 -15.33 21.22
CA ASN A 48 -18.54 -15.34 21.91
C ASN A 48 -18.54 -14.52 23.22
N GLY A 49 -17.55 -13.62 23.41
CA GLY A 49 -17.39 -12.81 24.62
C GLY A 49 -18.26 -11.54 24.65
N GLU A 50 -17.94 -10.64 25.61
CA GLU A 50 -18.64 -9.35 25.78
C GLU A 50 -18.52 -8.41 24.54
N LEU A 51 -17.67 -8.72 23.58
CA LEU A 51 -17.44 -8.00 22.33
C LEU A 51 -18.07 -8.68 21.11
N ALA A 52 -19.06 -9.55 21.29
CA ALA A 52 -19.76 -10.24 20.21
C ALA A 52 -20.46 -9.30 19.20
N ASP A 53 -20.76 -8.06 19.59
CA ASP A 53 -21.35 -7.03 18.73
C ASP A 53 -20.31 -6.36 17.79
N ILE A 54 -19.01 -6.64 17.95
CA ILE A 54 -17.92 -6.10 17.12
C ILE A 54 -17.66 -7.09 16.00
N SER A 55 -17.65 -6.59 14.75
CA SER A 55 -17.33 -7.41 13.57
C SER A 55 -15.91 -7.98 13.63
N ALA A 56 -15.64 -9.06 12.90
CA ALA A 56 -14.30 -9.65 12.82
C ALA A 56 -13.26 -8.63 12.31
N GLN A 57 -13.66 -7.79 11.37
CA GLN A 57 -12.80 -6.72 10.82
C GLN A 57 -12.48 -5.64 11.87
N GLU A 58 -13.46 -5.18 12.63
CA GLU A 58 -13.22 -4.21 13.71
C GLU A 58 -12.31 -4.79 14.79
N ARG A 59 -12.47 -6.07 15.15
CA ARG A 59 -11.56 -6.77 16.07
C ARG A 59 -10.14 -6.84 15.54
N ALA A 60 -9.97 -7.16 14.25
CA ALA A 60 -8.67 -7.18 13.60
C ALA A 60 -8.00 -5.79 13.62
N MET A 61 -8.74 -4.74 13.28
CA MET A 61 -8.23 -3.35 13.34
C MET A 61 -7.80 -2.98 14.77
N LEU A 62 -8.60 -3.31 15.79
CA LEU A 62 -8.25 -3.03 17.19
C LEU A 62 -6.98 -3.79 17.62
N SER A 63 -6.86 -5.05 17.24
CA SER A 63 -5.64 -5.85 17.46
C SER A 63 -4.43 -5.24 16.75
N ASN A 64 -4.59 -4.80 15.51
CA ASN A 64 -3.54 -4.15 14.71
C ASN A 64 -3.08 -2.82 15.34
N VAL A 65 -4.00 -2.00 15.86
CA VAL A 65 -3.66 -0.76 16.58
C VAL A 65 -2.84 -1.07 17.83
N LEU A 66 -3.21 -2.12 18.57
CA LEU A 66 -2.47 -2.53 19.76
C LEU A 66 -1.07 -3.05 19.40
N SER A 67 -0.93 -3.79 18.30
CA SER A 67 0.35 -4.28 17.80
C SER A 67 1.24 -3.16 17.25
N LEU A 68 0.67 -2.14 16.58
CA LEU A 68 1.42 -1.00 16.05
C LEU A 68 2.18 -0.24 17.16
N ARG A 69 1.64 -0.24 18.36
CA ARG A 69 2.28 0.39 19.53
C ARG A 69 3.60 -0.28 19.94
N GLU A 70 3.77 -1.57 19.64
CA GLU A 70 4.98 -2.34 19.91
C GLU A 70 6.02 -2.23 18.80
N ARG A 71 5.57 -1.91 17.59
CA ARG A 71 6.44 -1.75 16.43
C ARG A 71 7.19 -0.42 16.50
N ARG A 72 8.46 -0.47 16.07
CA ARG A 72 9.29 0.72 15.86
C ARG A 72 9.23 1.14 14.40
N VAL A 73 9.67 2.36 14.14
CA VAL A 73 9.82 2.88 12.78
C VAL A 73 10.71 1.97 11.94
N SER A 74 11.79 1.43 12.51
CA SER A 74 12.67 0.44 11.86
C SER A 74 11.95 -0.82 11.36
N ASP A 75 10.85 -1.20 12.00
CA ASP A 75 10.14 -2.45 11.69
C ASP A 75 9.14 -2.27 10.52
N VAL A 76 8.85 -1.01 10.17
CA VAL A 76 7.81 -0.64 9.21
C VAL A 76 8.33 0.23 8.05
N MET A 77 9.58 0.67 8.12
CA MET A 77 10.17 1.53 7.09
C MET A 77 10.48 0.76 5.82
N ILE A 78 10.42 1.47 4.69
CA ILE A 78 11.05 1.05 3.44
C ILE A 78 12.55 1.22 3.63
N PRO A 79 13.37 0.19 3.44
CA PRO A 79 14.82 0.28 3.60
C PRO A 79 15.45 1.25 2.59
N ARG A 80 16.60 1.84 2.93
CA ARG A 80 17.34 2.77 2.07
C ARG A 80 17.51 2.28 0.63
N ALA A 81 17.79 0.99 0.44
CA ALA A 81 18.03 0.41 -0.88
C ALA A 81 16.82 0.48 -1.82
N ASP A 82 15.62 0.54 -1.24
CA ASP A 82 14.34 0.51 -1.97
C ASP A 82 13.72 1.91 -2.09
N ILE A 83 14.38 2.96 -1.56
CA ILE A 83 13.88 4.33 -1.68
C ILE A 83 14.05 4.82 -3.11
N VAL A 84 12.94 5.16 -3.76
CA VAL A 84 12.94 5.90 -5.02
C VAL A 84 12.97 7.39 -4.70
N ALA A 85 14.07 8.07 -5.04
CA ALA A 85 14.29 9.48 -4.76
C ALA A 85 14.86 10.20 -5.99
N VAL A 86 14.86 11.54 -5.97
CA VAL A 86 15.24 12.39 -7.09
C VAL A 86 16.36 13.34 -6.67
N PRO A 87 17.46 13.49 -7.47
CA PRO A 87 18.46 14.51 -7.23
C PRO A 87 17.87 15.93 -7.35
N ALA A 88 18.33 16.87 -6.54
CA ALA A 88 17.85 18.26 -6.56
C ALA A 88 18.21 19.01 -7.86
N ASP A 89 19.26 18.57 -8.55
CA ASP A 89 19.71 19.11 -9.84
C ASP A 89 19.00 18.45 -11.06
N ALA A 90 18.20 17.40 -10.82
CA ALA A 90 17.40 16.78 -11.88
C ALA A 90 16.50 17.80 -12.56
N THR A 91 16.36 17.71 -13.87
CA THR A 91 15.46 18.55 -14.66
C THR A 91 14.00 18.16 -14.43
N LEU A 92 13.08 19.07 -14.77
CA LEU A 92 11.63 18.78 -14.70
C LEU A 92 11.22 17.64 -15.64
N ASP A 93 11.95 17.42 -16.73
CA ASP A 93 11.73 16.26 -17.63
C ASP A 93 12.12 14.95 -16.94
N GLU A 94 13.28 14.91 -16.32
CA GLU A 94 13.73 13.76 -15.52
C GLU A 94 12.79 13.49 -14.33
N LEU A 95 12.34 14.56 -13.65
CA LEU A 95 11.35 14.43 -12.58
C LEU A 95 10.05 13.77 -13.07
N LEU A 96 9.56 14.16 -14.25
CA LEU A 96 8.38 13.55 -14.87
C LEU A 96 8.62 12.05 -15.15
N ALA A 97 9.82 11.71 -15.66
CA ALA A 97 10.19 10.31 -15.89
C ALA A 97 10.23 9.52 -14.57
N HIS A 98 10.78 10.11 -13.49
CA HIS A 98 10.79 9.49 -12.16
C HIS A 98 9.37 9.22 -11.64
N PHE A 99 8.45 10.17 -11.72
CA PHE A 99 7.07 9.96 -11.32
C PHE A 99 6.38 8.83 -12.11
N ARG A 100 6.61 8.78 -13.42
CA ARG A 100 6.02 7.74 -14.30
C ARG A 100 6.53 6.34 -13.97
N THR A 101 7.81 6.22 -13.63
CA THR A 101 8.45 4.93 -13.35
C THR A 101 8.17 4.46 -11.93
N ALA A 102 8.21 5.38 -10.96
CA ALA A 102 8.01 5.06 -9.56
C ALA A 102 6.56 4.71 -9.21
N GLY A 103 5.58 5.32 -9.91
CA GLY A 103 4.16 5.17 -9.57
C GLY A 103 3.75 5.82 -8.24
N HIS A 104 4.66 6.56 -7.59
CA HIS A 104 4.42 7.23 -6.31
C HIS A 104 3.99 8.67 -6.49
N SER A 105 3.14 9.18 -5.61
CA SER A 105 2.71 10.59 -5.65
C SER A 105 3.71 11.56 -5.02
N ARG A 106 4.66 11.07 -4.25
CA ARG A 106 5.66 11.85 -3.51
C ARG A 106 7.03 11.19 -3.64
N LEU A 107 8.03 11.99 -3.95
CA LEU A 107 9.41 11.52 -4.05
C LEU A 107 10.30 12.36 -3.14
N PRO A 108 11.15 11.76 -2.30
CA PRO A 108 12.22 12.45 -1.60
C PRO A 108 13.18 13.10 -2.59
N VAL A 109 13.75 14.25 -2.19
CA VAL A 109 14.72 14.97 -2.97
C VAL A 109 16.01 15.13 -2.14
N PHE A 110 17.15 14.88 -2.76
CA PHE A 110 18.46 14.88 -2.12
C PHE A 110 19.49 15.64 -2.95
N ASP A 111 20.56 16.16 -2.29
CA ASP A 111 21.79 16.57 -2.94
C ASP A 111 22.80 15.42 -2.85
N ASP A 112 23.73 15.32 -3.77
CA ASP A 112 24.80 14.31 -3.86
C ASP A 112 24.39 12.87 -3.49
N THR A 113 23.87 12.64 -2.27
CA THR A 113 23.46 11.33 -1.76
C THR A 113 22.17 11.43 -0.93
N LEU A 114 21.53 10.28 -0.67
CA LEU A 114 20.37 10.20 0.22
C LEU A 114 20.63 10.69 1.65
N ASP A 115 21.90 10.86 2.05
CA ASP A 115 22.27 11.37 3.38
C ASP A 115 22.20 12.89 3.46
N ASP A 116 22.02 13.58 2.33
CA ASP A 116 21.75 15.02 2.27
C ASP A 116 20.33 15.31 1.72
N PRO A 117 19.28 14.92 2.44
CA PRO A 117 17.91 15.12 1.99
C PRO A 117 17.52 16.60 2.06
N ARG A 118 16.93 17.12 0.97
CA ARG A 118 16.47 18.51 0.84
C ARG A 118 14.98 18.68 1.13
N GLY A 119 14.22 17.60 1.04
CA GLY A 119 12.78 17.62 1.23
C GLY A 119 12.09 16.57 0.37
N MET A 120 10.91 16.88 -0.10
CA MET A 120 10.16 16.05 -1.05
C MET A 120 9.52 16.92 -2.13
N VAL A 121 9.19 16.29 -3.26
CA VAL A 121 8.34 16.86 -4.30
C VAL A 121 7.05 16.06 -4.41
N HIS A 122 5.92 16.75 -4.63
CA HIS A 122 4.62 16.13 -4.80
C HIS A 122 4.17 16.28 -6.27
N ILE A 123 3.68 15.20 -6.88
CA ILE A 123 3.22 15.20 -8.29
C ILE A 123 2.15 16.27 -8.56
N ARG A 124 1.27 16.54 -7.60
CA ARG A 124 0.22 17.58 -7.73
C ARG A 124 0.83 18.98 -7.86
N ASP A 125 1.86 19.30 -7.07
CA ASP A 125 2.52 20.61 -7.14
C ASP A 125 3.29 20.75 -8.43
N PHE A 126 3.91 19.66 -8.88
CA PHE A 126 4.58 19.62 -10.17
C PHE A 126 3.58 19.88 -11.33
N LEU A 127 2.40 19.24 -11.31
CA LEU A 127 1.37 19.48 -12.31
C LEU A 127 0.81 20.90 -12.24
N GLU A 128 0.64 21.46 -11.04
CA GLU A 128 0.20 22.84 -10.84
C GLU A 128 1.23 23.82 -11.39
N TYR A 129 2.52 23.62 -11.11
CA TYR A 129 3.62 24.39 -11.67
C TYR A 129 3.63 24.36 -13.20
N ILE A 130 3.52 23.19 -13.81
CA ILE A 130 3.44 23.02 -15.26
C ILE A 130 2.23 23.80 -15.83
N ALA A 131 1.05 23.64 -15.21
CA ALA A 131 -0.17 24.33 -15.63
C ALA A 131 -0.04 25.88 -15.54
N GLU A 132 0.61 26.38 -14.48
CA GLU A 132 0.86 27.82 -14.35
C GLU A 132 1.81 28.35 -15.42
N LYS A 133 2.90 27.64 -15.68
CA LYS A 133 3.88 28.02 -16.70
C LYS A 133 3.32 27.91 -18.13
N ALA A 134 2.35 27.02 -18.35
CA ALA A 134 1.68 26.83 -19.62
C ALA A 134 0.58 27.86 -19.90
N ARG A 135 0.28 28.78 -18.97
CA ARG A 135 -0.70 29.86 -19.22
C ARG A 135 -0.13 30.83 -20.25
N PRO A 136 -0.91 31.26 -21.25
CA PRO A 136 -0.51 32.35 -22.13
C PRO A 136 -0.27 33.60 -21.30
N GLY A 137 0.81 34.32 -21.59
CA GLY A 137 1.12 35.60 -20.93
C GLY A 137 -0.06 36.60 -21.09
N GLU A 138 -0.06 37.67 -20.26
CA GLU A 138 -1.12 38.69 -20.18
C GLU A 138 -1.49 39.34 -21.53
N ASN A 139 -0.75 39.10 -22.62
CA ASN A 139 -1.00 39.56 -23.97
C ASN A 139 -1.75 38.54 -24.87
N GLY A 140 -2.20 37.39 -24.31
CA GLY A 140 -3.05 36.44 -25.04
C GLY A 140 -4.47 36.97 -25.22
N PRO A 141 -5.25 36.47 -26.22
CA PRO A 141 -6.62 36.92 -26.47
C PRO A 141 -7.47 36.68 -25.21
N GLN A 142 -7.93 37.79 -24.60
CA GLN A 142 -8.93 37.78 -23.53
C GLN A 142 -10.29 37.45 -24.16
N GLU A 143 -10.74 36.21 -24.06
CA GLU A 143 -12.13 35.89 -24.38
C GLU A 143 -13.03 36.28 -23.20
N GLU A 144 -13.89 37.26 -23.45
CA GLU A 144 -14.92 37.84 -22.57
C GLU A 144 -16.07 36.86 -22.21
N THR A 145 -15.91 35.57 -22.33
CA THR A 145 -17.00 34.64 -22.01
C THR A 145 -16.52 33.67 -20.92
N GLY A 146 -17.10 33.84 -19.74
CA GLY A 146 -16.87 33.11 -18.48
C GLY A 146 -16.95 31.57 -18.52
N LYS A 147 -16.22 30.92 -19.42
CA LYS A 147 -15.96 29.49 -19.46
C LYS A 147 -14.47 29.25 -19.26
N LEU A 148 -14.15 28.45 -18.23
CA LEU A 148 -12.83 27.92 -17.91
C LEU A 148 -12.19 27.16 -19.09
N ALA A 149 -11.58 27.87 -20.01
CA ALA A 149 -10.68 27.25 -20.97
C ALA A 149 -9.67 28.30 -21.45
N VAL A 150 -8.76 28.71 -20.57
CA VAL A 150 -7.52 29.30 -21.05
C VAL A 150 -6.72 28.15 -21.67
N PRO A 151 -6.47 28.13 -22.98
CA PRO A 151 -5.71 27.05 -23.59
C PRO A 151 -4.30 27.07 -23.00
N HIS A 152 -3.92 25.97 -22.33
CA HIS A 152 -2.57 25.81 -21.82
C HIS A 152 -1.67 25.41 -22.98
N ASP A 153 -0.62 26.18 -23.23
CA ASP A 153 0.41 25.84 -24.21
C ASP A 153 1.60 25.17 -23.48
N LEU A 154 1.58 23.85 -23.43
CA LEU A 154 2.64 23.07 -22.79
C LEU A 154 4.00 23.22 -23.50
N ALA A 155 4.02 23.66 -24.76
CA ALA A 155 5.27 23.85 -25.50
C ALA A 155 6.13 25.03 -24.98
N VAL A 156 5.52 25.95 -24.21
CA VAL A 156 6.27 27.07 -23.60
C VAL A 156 6.91 26.71 -22.28
N VAL A 157 6.60 25.55 -21.71
CA VAL A 157 7.15 25.11 -20.43
C VAL A 157 8.59 24.61 -20.64
N ASN A 158 9.55 25.24 -19.97
CA ASN A 158 10.95 24.82 -20.04
C ASN A 158 11.19 23.63 -19.09
N LEU A 159 11.07 22.41 -19.62
CA LEU A 159 11.33 21.20 -18.86
C LEU A 159 12.81 20.93 -18.54
N ALA A 160 13.74 21.68 -19.15
CA ALA A 160 15.19 21.62 -18.82
C ALA A 160 15.53 22.40 -17.54
N THR A 161 14.55 23.06 -16.90
CA THR A 161 14.74 23.74 -15.61
C THR A 161 15.06 22.72 -14.52
N PRO A 162 16.16 22.89 -13.74
CA PRO A 162 16.46 22.00 -12.62
C PRO A 162 15.43 22.18 -11.48
N LEU A 163 15.13 21.09 -10.77
CA LEU A 163 14.19 21.09 -9.65
C LEU A 163 14.59 22.08 -8.55
N SER A 164 15.89 22.21 -8.28
CA SER A 164 16.45 23.16 -7.31
C SER A 164 16.20 24.64 -7.65
N ALA A 165 15.91 24.95 -8.90
CA ALA A 165 15.57 26.32 -9.34
C ALA A 165 14.04 26.59 -9.24
N THR A 166 13.26 25.66 -8.69
CA THR A 166 11.80 25.78 -8.52
C THR A 166 11.44 25.88 -7.03
N GLU A 167 10.21 26.30 -6.75
CA GLU A 167 9.64 26.31 -5.39
C GLU A 167 8.81 25.03 -5.10
N LEU A 168 9.14 23.91 -5.77
CA LEU A 168 8.38 22.65 -5.65
C LEU A 168 8.75 21.83 -4.41
N LEU A 169 9.87 22.16 -3.74
CA LEU A 169 10.32 21.42 -2.57
C LEU A 169 9.47 21.71 -1.34
N ARG A 170 8.96 20.64 -0.74
CA ARG A 170 8.25 20.66 0.54
C ARG A 170 9.12 20.07 1.65
N PRO A 171 8.96 20.53 2.90
CA PRO A 171 9.65 19.92 4.02
C PRO A 171 9.15 18.48 4.25
N VAL A 172 10.04 17.65 4.79
CA VAL A 172 9.79 16.27 5.17
C VAL A 172 10.04 16.11 6.68
N LEU A 173 9.43 15.12 7.33
CA LEU A 173 9.74 14.79 8.72
C LEU A 173 11.02 13.96 8.79
N TYR A 174 11.82 14.21 9.83
CA TYR A 174 12.98 13.40 10.20
C TYR A 174 12.71 12.71 11.53
N VAL A 175 12.93 11.41 11.58
CA VAL A 175 12.64 10.57 12.75
C VAL A 175 13.72 9.52 12.95
N PRO A 176 14.01 9.12 14.21
CA PRO A 176 14.94 8.03 14.46
C PRO A 176 14.28 6.66 14.24
N PRO A 177 15.04 5.60 13.91
CA PRO A 177 14.53 4.24 13.71
C PRO A 177 13.89 3.66 14.98
N SER A 178 14.32 4.12 16.17
CA SER A 178 13.83 3.65 17.47
C SER A 178 12.47 4.24 17.89
N MET A 179 11.93 5.23 17.18
CA MET A 179 10.63 5.84 17.49
C MET A 179 9.51 4.80 17.39
N PRO A 180 8.53 4.76 18.32
CA PRO A 180 7.33 3.95 18.15
C PRO A 180 6.55 4.35 16.90
N ALA A 181 6.09 3.37 16.12
CA ALA A 181 5.36 3.64 14.87
C ALA A 181 4.05 4.39 15.10
N ILE A 182 3.38 4.14 16.23
CA ILE A 182 2.16 4.89 16.63
C ILE A 182 2.45 6.39 16.87
N ASP A 183 3.59 6.73 17.46
CA ASP A 183 3.97 8.12 17.73
C ASP A 183 4.28 8.85 16.41
N LEU A 184 4.88 8.15 15.45
CA LEU A 184 5.09 8.66 14.11
C LEU A 184 3.75 8.95 13.42
N LEU A 185 2.80 8.02 13.46
CA LEU A 185 1.45 8.21 12.88
C LEU A 185 0.76 9.45 13.44
N VAL A 186 0.77 9.62 14.77
CA VAL A 186 0.19 10.81 15.45
C VAL A 186 0.91 12.08 15.01
N ARG A 187 2.24 12.06 14.90
CA ARG A 187 3.04 13.20 14.48
C ARG A 187 2.76 13.57 13.02
N MET A 188 2.67 12.59 12.12
CA MET A 188 2.35 12.81 10.70
C MET A 188 0.96 13.42 10.53
N GLN A 189 -0.04 12.95 11.28
CA GLN A 189 -1.39 13.53 11.29
C GLN A 189 -1.40 14.97 11.81
N ALA A 190 -0.71 15.23 12.91
CA ALA A 190 -0.65 16.57 13.52
C ALA A 190 0.04 17.60 12.60
N THR A 191 1.08 17.20 11.89
CA THR A 191 1.85 18.06 10.97
C THR A 191 1.31 18.04 9.54
N ARG A 192 0.33 17.18 9.23
CA ARG A 192 -0.19 16.93 7.88
C ARG A 192 0.91 16.54 6.89
N THR A 193 1.89 15.80 7.36
CA THR A 193 3.01 15.32 6.57
C THR A 193 2.80 13.85 6.26
N HIS A 194 2.99 13.44 5.00
CA HIS A 194 2.71 12.08 4.53
C HIS A 194 3.95 11.21 4.38
N ILE A 195 5.16 11.79 4.50
CA ILE A 195 6.44 11.08 4.40
C ILE A 195 7.33 11.49 5.56
N ALA A 196 8.03 10.51 6.13
CA ALA A 196 9.12 10.71 7.08
C ALA A 196 10.37 9.99 6.58
N LEU A 197 11.52 10.64 6.63
CA LEU A 197 12.83 10.04 6.45
C LEU A 197 13.34 9.54 7.79
N VAL A 198 13.83 8.32 7.80
CA VAL A 198 14.40 7.68 8.98
C VAL A 198 15.91 7.96 8.97
N ILE A 199 16.39 8.62 10.01
CA ILE A 199 17.79 9.06 10.12
C ILE A 199 18.46 8.30 11.25
N ASP A 200 19.58 7.68 10.97
CA ASP A 200 20.38 6.94 11.93
C ASP A 200 21.16 7.87 12.88
N GLU A 201 21.89 7.30 13.83
CA GLU A 201 22.69 8.02 14.83
C GLU A 201 23.90 8.77 14.25
N TYR A 202 24.28 8.46 13.00
CA TYR A 202 25.40 9.07 12.28
C TYR A 202 24.94 10.15 11.30
N GLY A 203 23.63 10.36 11.19
CA GLY A 203 23.02 11.32 10.28
C GLY A 203 22.75 10.78 8.88
N GLY A 204 22.90 9.47 8.66
CA GLY A 204 22.60 8.80 7.41
C GLY A 204 21.10 8.49 7.28
N THR A 205 20.61 8.48 6.05
CA THR A 205 19.24 8.04 5.75
C THR A 205 19.18 6.53 5.75
N ASP A 206 18.44 5.94 6.69
CA ASP A 206 18.29 4.52 6.90
C ASP A 206 17.05 3.95 6.17
N GLY A 207 16.01 4.78 6.06
CA GLY A 207 14.77 4.37 5.42
C GLY A 207 13.78 5.53 5.20
N LEU A 208 12.60 5.16 4.76
CA LEU A 208 11.45 6.04 4.55
C LEU A 208 10.19 5.39 5.10
N VAL A 209 9.28 6.16 5.68
CA VAL A 209 7.93 5.72 6.06
C VAL A 209 6.91 6.65 5.46
N SER A 210 5.90 6.10 4.81
CA SER A 210 4.72 6.84 4.41
C SER A 210 3.60 6.69 5.44
N ILE A 211 2.67 7.65 5.48
CA ILE A 211 1.48 7.54 6.36
C ILE A 211 0.56 6.42 5.86
N GLU A 212 0.57 6.18 4.55
CA GLU A 212 -0.17 5.13 3.89
C GLU A 212 0.25 3.74 4.43
N ASP A 213 1.56 3.47 4.56
CA ASP A 213 2.09 2.21 5.12
C ASP A 213 1.66 2.01 6.58
N LEU A 214 1.67 3.08 7.38
CA LEU A 214 1.23 3.03 8.78
C LEU A 214 -0.28 2.77 8.90
N ILE A 215 -1.07 3.35 8.00
CA ILE A 215 -2.53 3.12 7.95
C ILE A 215 -2.82 1.70 7.47
N GLU A 216 -2.09 1.19 6.48
CA GLU A 216 -2.23 -0.19 6.00
C GLU A 216 -2.01 -1.20 7.13
N ILE A 217 -1.01 -0.98 7.99
CA ILE A 217 -0.77 -1.84 9.16
C ILE A 217 -1.97 -1.83 10.13
N VAL A 218 -2.63 -0.68 10.32
CA VAL A 218 -3.79 -0.54 11.21
C VAL A 218 -5.03 -1.16 10.61
N VAL A 219 -5.31 -0.85 9.35
CA VAL A 219 -6.52 -1.32 8.66
C VAL A 219 -6.39 -2.79 8.29
N GLY A 220 -5.16 -3.26 8.04
CA GLY A 220 -4.89 -4.58 7.48
C GLY A 220 -5.36 -4.67 6.03
N ASN A 221 -5.38 -5.86 5.49
CA ASN A 221 -6.10 -6.10 4.24
C ASN A 221 -7.59 -5.93 4.54
N ILE A 222 -8.23 -4.97 3.90
CA ILE A 222 -9.70 -4.87 3.92
C ILE A 222 -10.18 -6.08 3.11
N GLU A 223 -10.47 -7.17 3.79
CA GLU A 223 -11.23 -8.26 3.20
C GLU A 223 -12.68 -7.75 3.11
N ASP A 224 -13.27 -7.77 1.92
CA ASP A 224 -14.68 -7.46 1.74
C ASP A 224 -15.48 -8.52 2.54
N GLU A 225 -16.52 -8.13 3.26
CA GLU A 225 -17.39 -9.08 3.99
C GLU A 225 -17.96 -10.17 3.07
N HIS A 226 -17.94 -9.92 1.76
CA HIS A 226 -18.28 -10.90 0.73
C HIS A 226 -17.16 -11.87 0.39
N ASP A 227 -15.89 -11.57 0.75
CA ASP A 227 -14.76 -12.50 0.53
C ASP A 227 -14.81 -13.72 1.48
N LEU A 228 -15.59 -13.64 2.57
CA LEU A 228 -15.76 -14.76 3.51
C LEU A 228 -16.75 -15.84 3.01
N GLU A 229 -17.55 -15.55 1.97
CA GLU A 229 -18.44 -16.52 1.33
C GLU A 229 -17.86 -17.12 0.03
N GLU A 230 -16.78 -16.54 -0.52
CA GLU A 230 -16.10 -17.14 -1.68
C GLU A 230 -15.23 -18.30 -1.20
N THR A 231 -15.53 -19.50 -1.68
CA THR A 231 -14.62 -20.64 -1.53
C THR A 231 -13.23 -20.21 -1.98
N PRO A 232 -12.16 -20.49 -1.18
CA PRO A 232 -10.78 -20.05 -1.48
C PRO A 232 -10.33 -20.38 -2.89
N ILE A 233 -11.00 -21.33 -3.54
CA ILE A 233 -10.84 -21.70 -4.95
C ILE A 233 -12.23 -21.86 -5.57
N ALA A 234 -12.59 -20.96 -6.48
CA ALA A 234 -13.87 -20.92 -7.18
C ALA A 234 -13.71 -21.33 -8.66
N PRO A 235 -14.66 -22.12 -9.24
CA PRO A 235 -14.64 -22.44 -10.67
C PRO A 235 -14.79 -21.16 -11.51
N ALA A 236 -13.90 -20.96 -12.50
CA ALA A 236 -13.89 -19.80 -13.40
C ALA A 236 -14.22 -20.15 -14.86
N GLY A 237 -14.42 -21.44 -15.18
CA GLY A 237 -14.72 -21.96 -16.51
C GLY A 237 -14.37 -23.43 -16.64
N GLU A 238 -14.47 -24.00 -17.85
CA GLU A 238 -14.09 -25.39 -18.10
C GLU A 238 -12.59 -25.62 -17.83
N GLY A 239 -12.28 -26.30 -16.70
CA GLY A 239 -10.91 -26.61 -16.29
C GLY A 239 -10.11 -25.44 -15.73
N SER A 240 -10.77 -24.31 -15.43
CA SER A 240 -10.14 -23.12 -14.85
C SER A 240 -10.78 -22.79 -13.49
N PHE A 241 -9.95 -22.33 -12.55
CA PHE A 241 -10.37 -21.94 -11.20
C PHE A 241 -9.69 -20.61 -10.83
N THR A 242 -10.44 -19.67 -10.26
CA THR A 242 -9.84 -18.50 -9.60
C THR A 242 -9.56 -18.83 -8.15
N ALA A 243 -8.39 -18.48 -7.66
CA ALA A 243 -7.95 -18.79 -6.30
C ALA A 243 -7.31 -17.58 -5.61
N ASP A 244 -7.53 -17.47 -4.28
CA ASP A 244 -6.69 -16.69 -3.39
C ASP A 244 -5.35 -17.41 -3.20
N ALA A 245 -4.24 -16.70 -3.22
CA ALA A 245 -2.92 -17.32 -3.05
C ALA A 245 -2.69 -17.91 -1.64
N ARG A 246 -3.53 -17.55 -0.67
CA ARG A 246 -3.52 -18.15 0.68
C ARG A 246 -4.24 -19.50 0.74
N ALA A 247 -4.98 -19.87 -0.32
CA ALA A 247 -5.61 -21.18 -0.38
C ALA A 247 -4.57 -22.28 -0.16
N THR A 248 -4.97 -23.29 0.60
CA THR A 248 -4.10 -24.42 0.95
C THR A 248 -4.00 -25.42 -0.20
N LEU A 249 -2.94 -26.24 -0.20
CA LEU A 249 -2.80 -27.33 -1.17
C LEU A 249 -3.89 -28.38 -1.00
N ASP A 250 -4.46 -28.55 0.19
CA ASP A 250 -5.62 -29.41 0.43
C ASP A 250 -6.90 -28.87 -0.22
N GLU A 251 -7.07 -27.54 -0.24
CA GLU A 251 -8.18 -26.89 -0.94
C GLU A 251 -8.02 -27.00 -2.46
N LEU A 252 -6.78 -26.85 -2.95
CA LEU A 252 -6.44 -27.11 -4.35
C LEU A 252 -6.85 -28.56 -4.75
N LYS A 253 -6.46 -29.55 -3.94
CA LYS A 253 -6.82 -30.95 -4.16
C LYS A 253 -8.33 -31.16 -4.21
N ARG A 254 -9.07 -30.53 -3.29
CA ARG A 254 -10.54 -30.61 -3.26
C ARG A 254 -11.21 -29.98 -4.48
N ALA A 255 -10.69 -28.83 -4.94
CA ALA A 255 -11.25 -28.09 -6.06
C ALA A 255 -10.90 -28.70 -7.43
N THR A 256 -9.64 -29.08 -7.64
CA THR A 256 -9.12 -29.51 -8.95
C THR A 256 -8.99 -31.02 -9.09
N GLY A 257 -9.01 -31.78 -7.97
CA GLY A 257 -8.72 -33.19 -7.93
C GLY A 257 -7.25 -33.56 -8.06
N VAL A 258 -6.35 -32.57 -8.13
CA VAL A 258 -4.89 -32.78 -8.26
C VAL A 258 -4.26 -32.79 -6.86
N ASP A 259 -3.59 -33.89 -6.53
CA ASP A 259 -2.91 -34.12 -5.26
C ASP A 259 -1.40 -33.82 -5.39
N LEU A 260 -0.93 -32.77 -4.75
CA LEU A 260 0.48 -32.39 -4.75
C LEU A 260 1.25 -32.88 -3.50
N SER A 261 0.61 -33.62 -2.58
CA SER A 261 1.25 -34.08 -1.34
C SER A 261 2.44 -35.03 -1.52
N GLN A 262 2.60 -35.57 -2.71
CA GLN A 262 3.71 -36.49 -3.09
C GLN A 262 4.76 -35.80 -3.96
N ASN A 263 4.64 -34.49 -4.18
CA ASN A 263 5.54 -33.75 -5.06
C ASN A 263 6.64 -33.08 -4.23
N GLU A 264 7.91 -33.33 -4.58
CA GLU A 264 9.08 -32.78 -3.86
C GLU A 264 9.09 -31.24 -3.79
N VAL A 265 8.44 -30.55 -4.76
CA VAL A 265 8.35 -29.09 -4.78
C VAL A 265 7.33 -28.57 -3.76
N ALA A 266 6.37 -29.41 -3.35
CA ALA A 266 5.32 -29.06 -2.40
C ALA A 266 5.70 -29.45 -0.94
N ASP A 267 6.85 -30.06 -0.72
CA ASP A 267 7.35 -30.41 0.60
C ASP A 267 7.57 -29.10 1.41
N ASP A 268 7.05 -29.06 2.62
CA ASP A 268 7.08 -27.87 3.50
C ASP A 268 6.32 -26.63 2.99
N ILE A 269 5.39 -26.77 2.03
CA ILE A 269 4.57 -25.67 1.50
C ILE A 269 3.09 -25.89 1.83
N ASP A 270 2.50 -24.92 2.52
CA ASP A 270 1.09 -24.98 2.92
C ASP A 270 0.13 -24.29 1.95
N THR A 271 0.59 -23.28 1.18
CA THR A 271 -0.28 -22.39 0.39
C THR A 271 0.11 -22.33 -1.09
N LEU A 272 -0.88 -21.99 -1.94
CA LEU A 272 -0.67 -21.77 -3.39
C LEU A 272 0.35 -20.67 -3.66
N GLY A 273 0.31 -19.57 -2.91
CA GLY A 273 1.27 -18.49 -3.04
C GLY A 273 2.70 -18.93 -2.77
N GLY A 274 2.91 -19.75 -1.72
CA GLY A 274 4.19 -20.36 -1.40
C GLY A 274 4.68 -21.28 -2.52
N LEU A 275 3.80 -22.12 -3.06
CA LEU A 275 4.13 -23.00 -4.18
C LEU A 275 4.58 -22.22 -5.42
N ILE A 276 3.84 -21.18 -5.80
CA ILE A 276 4.14 -20.37 -6.99
C ILE A 276 5.46 -19.64 -6.84
N VAL A 277 5.74 -19.05 -5.67
CA VAL A 277 7.02 -18.36 -5.39
C VAL A 277 8.18 -19.35 -5.45
N THR A 278 8.00 -20.57 -4.93
CA THR A 278 9.03 -21.62 -5.00
C THR A 278 9.29 -22.07 -6.45
N LEU A 279 8.24 -22.28 -7.24
CA LEU A 279 8.35 -22.64 -8.66
C LEU A 279 9.04 -21.56 -9.49
N ALA A 280 8.68 -20.30 -9.28
CA ALA A 280 9.24 -19.16 -10.02
C ALA A 280 10.61 -18.69 -9.50
N GLY A 281 11.00 -19.09 -8.27
CA GLY A 281 12.22 -18.63 -7.60
C GLY A 281 12.18 -17.14 -7.16
N ARG A 282 11.05 -16.48 -7.34
CA ARG A 282 10.77 -15.07 -7.01
C ARG A 282 9.26 -14.84 -6.94
N VAL A 283 8.84 -13.67 -6.47
CA VAL A 283 7.43 -13.28 -6.64
C VAL A 283 7.18 -12.93 -8.13
N PRO A 284 6.29 -13.66 -8.83
CA PRO A 284 5.98 -13.34 -10.23
C PRO A 284 5.09 -12.11 -10.34
N ALA A 285 5.21 -11.39 -11.46
CA ALA A 285 4.43 -10.19 -11.74
C ALA A 285 2.99 -10.51 -12.18
N GLN A 286 2.09 -9.53 -12.08
CA GLN A 286 0.74 -9.63 -12.63
C GLN A 286 0.77 -9.95 -14.13
N GLY A 287 -0.06 -10.88 -14.59
CA GLY A 287 -0.13 -11.38 -15.97
C GLY A 287 0.92 -12.44 -16.32
N GLU A 288 1.81 -12.78 -15.39
CA GLU A 288 2.80 -13.84 -15.60
C GLU A 288 2.17 -15.22 -15.43
N ILE A 289 2.66 -16.17 -16.21
CA ILE A 289 2.20 -17.57 -16.19
C ILE A 289 3.34 -18.43 -15.64
N VAL A 290 3.04 -19.19 -14.59
CA VAL A 290 3.97 -20.13 -13.95
C VAL A 290 3.48 -21.55 -14.20
N GLU A 291 4.34 -22.38 -14.79
CA GLU A 291 4.04 -23.80 -14.98
C GLU A 291 4.19 -24.56 -13.66
N GLY A 292 3.16 -25.32 -13.31
CA GLY A 292 3.11 -26.12 -12.09
C GLY A 292 3.20 -27.62 -12.34
N PRO A 293 3.32 -28.42 -11.28
CA PRO A 293 3.33 -29.87 -11.37
C PRO A 293 1.96 -30.42 -11.81
N GLU A 294 1.94 -31.69 -12.22
CA GLU A 294 0.73 -32.44 -12.60
C GLU A 294 -0.13 -31.75 -13.69
N GLY A 295 0.49 -30.97 -14.57
CA GLY A 295 -0.20 -30.28 -15.68
C GLY A 295 -1.03 -29.07 -15.23
N LEU A 296 -0.78 -28.54 -14.04
CA LEU A 296 -1.34 -27.26 -13.61
C LEU A 296 -0.56 -26.10 -14.20
N THR A 297 -1.24 -25.01 -14.47
CA THR A 297 -0.65 -23.73 -14.88
C THR A 297 -1.28 -22.62 -14.06
N PHE A 298 -0.47 -21.70 -13.55
CA PHE A 298 -0.91 -20.60 -12.68
C PHE A 298 -0.72 -19.28 -13.41
N GLU A 299 -1.81 -18.57 -13.70
CA GLU A 299 -1.79 -17.21 -14.24
C GLU A 299 -2.00 -16.21 -13.07
N ILE A 300 -1.08 -15.26 -12.91
CA ILE A 300 -1.10 -14.32 -11.80
C ILE A 300 -2.04 -13.16 -12.12
N LEU A 301 -3.14 -13.05 -11.36
CA LEU A 301 -4.11 -11.97 -11.50
C LEU A 301 -3.74 -10.73 -10.72
N ASP A 302 -3.15 -10.92 -9.52
CA ASP A 302 -2.69 -9.83 -8.66
C ASP A 302 -1.50 -10.28 -7.81
N SER A 303 -0.48 -9.42 -7.72
CA SER A 303 0.70 -9.62 -6.89
C SER A 303 1.32 -8.28 -6.51
N ASP A 304 2.02 -8.25 -5.38
CA ASP A 304 2.87 -7.14 -4.96
C ASP A 304 4.35 -7.59 -4.89
N GLN A 305 5.24 -6.70 -4.44
CA GLN A 305 6.69 -7.01 -4.36
C GLN A 305 7.02 -8.13 -3.38
N ARG A 306 6.10 -8.51 -2.49
CA ARG A 306 6.33 -9.46 -1.40
C ARG A 306 5.60 -10.78 -1.57
N ARG A 307 4.44 -10.78 -2.28
CA ARG A 307 3.58 -11.97 -2.40
C ARG A 307 2.66 -11.95 -3.62
N VAL A 308 2.24 -13.10 -4.05
CA VAL A 308 1.08 -13.30 -4.92
C VAL A 308 -0.18 -13.15 -4.08
N LYS A 309 -1.24 -12.52 -4.62
CA LYS A 309 -2.53 -12.32 -3.95
C LYS A 309 -3.64 -13.16 -4.58
N ARG A 310 -3.77 -13.09 -5.90
CA ARG A 310 -4.83 -13.80 -6.65
C ARG A 310 -4.26 -14.39 -7.93
N LEU A 311 -4.80 -15.54 -8.31
CA LEU A 311 -4.36 -16.28 -9.49
C LEU A 311 -5.50 -17.05 -10.14
N THR A 312 -5.31 -17.42 -11.39
CA THR A 312 -6.13 -18.42 -12.08
C THR A 312 -5.34 -19.72 -12.21
N ILE A 313 -5.97 -20.82 -11.85
CA ILE A 313 -5.42 -22.16 -12.01
C ILE A 313 -6.03 -22.74 -13.30
N HIS A 314 -5.21 -23.16 -14.24
CA HIS A 314 -5.62 -23.88 -15.42
C HIS A 314 -5.15 -25.32 -15.31
N ARG A 315 -6.08 -26.25 -15.55
CA ARG A 315 -5.76 -27.67 -15.66
C ARG A 315 -5.68 -28.05 -17.13
N ARG A 316 -4.50 -28.47 -17.60
CA ARG A 316 -4.36 -29.01 -18.94
C ARG A 316 -5.15 -30.33 -19.02
N ASN A 317 -6.27 -30.35 -19.74
CA ASN A 317 -6.92 -31.62 -20.08
C ASN A 317 -5.90 -32.47 -20.82
N GLN A 318 -5.59 -33.66 -20.29
CA GLN A 318 -4.91 -34.68 -21.07
C GLN A 318 -5.90 -35.13 -22.17
N THR A 319 -5.88 -34.44 -23.29
CA THR A 319 -6.49 -34.97 -24.51
C THR A 319 -5.80 -36.31 -24.84
N ALA A 320 -6.61 -37.31 -25.08
CA ALA A 320 -6.21 -38.66 -25.41
C ALA A 320 -5.12 -38.70 -26.47
N PRO A 321 -4.26 -39.77 -26.47
CA PRO A 321 -3.19 -39.90 -27.46
C PRO A 321 -3.78 -39.91 -28.87
N GLU A 322 -3.19 -39.14 -29.78
CA GLU A 322 -3.46 -39.17 -31.19
C GLU A 322 -3.37 -40.63 -31.68
N GLU A 323 -4.50 -41.14 -32.08
CA GLU A 323 -4.62 -42.41 -32.76
C GLU A 323 -3.85 -42.31 -34.06
N THR A 324 -2.69 -42.94 -34.08
CA THR A 324 -1.85 -43.08 -35.26
C THR A 324 -2.66 -43.64 -36.39
N ALA A 325 -3.01 -42.84 -37.38
CA ALA A 325 -3.63 -43.33 -38.62
C ALA A 325 -2.69 -44.34 -39.29
N MET A 326 -3.09 -45.62 -39.22
CA MET A 326 -2.55 -46.66 -40.10
C MET A 326 -2.97 -46.37 -41.52
N GLU A 327 -2.00 -46.06 -42.39
CA GLU A 327 -2.19 -46.13 -43.84
C GLU A 327 -2.51 -47.57 -44.26
N PRO A 328 -3.53 -47.80 -45.13
CA PRO A 328 -3.70 -49.07 -45.79
C PRO A 328 -2.76 -49.17 -46.98
N GLY A 329 -1.97 -50.27 -47.01
CA GLY A 329 -1.15 -50.68 -48.13
C GLY A 329 -1.95 -51.21 -49.37
#